data_0d9bcfb98f86acd88d53e2b7204da0c4
#
_entry.id   0d9bcfb98f86acd88d53e2b7204da0c4
#
_cell.length_a   1.000
_cell.length_b   1.000
_cell.length_c   1.000
_cell.angle_alpha   90.00
_cell.angle_beta   90.00
_cell.angle_gamma   90.00
#
_symmetry.space_group_name_H-M   'P 1'
#
loop_
_entity.id
_entity.type
_entity.pdbx_description
1 polymer ?
#
loop_
_entity_poly.entity_id
_entity_poly.type
_entity_poly.pdbx_seq_one_letter_code
_entity_poly.pdbx_strand_id
1 'polypeptide(L)'
;MLKHRDLHETAALYELLKHPAVFPFVRHKATSAEEYLFMTKQLIEEELNGLSISRTIIDEWGSPIGTISIFDIQDGAGFLGTWIGKPYQGFGYNQKAKLQFLNELFFEYDFHTVFLRIRQENARSKAAALKLPYVVDAQFTNPTLYEEINQSETKFHLFKIPKDLFYLTTAHVDNSEEEQAM
;
A
#
# COMPACT_ATOMS: atom_id res chain seq x y z
N MET A 1 9.06 -6.65 7.13
CA MET A 1 8.07 -7.75 7.05
C MET A 1 6.68 -7.21 7.39
N LEU A 2 5.64 -7.98 7.08
CA LEU A 2 4.26 -7.61 7.38
C LEU A 2 3.71 -8.43 8.53
N LYS A 3 2.84 -7.82 9.34
CA LYS A 3 2.03 -8.52 10.36
C LYS A 3 0.63 -7.94 10.42
N HIS A 4 -0.33 -8.67 10.96
CA HIS A 4 -1.68 -8.15 11.22
C HIS A 4 -1.63 -6.91 12.11
N ARG A 5 -2.62 -6.04 11.94
CA ARG A 5 -2.74 -4.83 12.76
C ARG A 5 -2.96 -5.19 14.23
N ASP A 6 -2.28 -4.43 15.10
CA ASP A 6 -2.34 -4.60 16.55
C ASP A 6 -2.56 -3.25 17.23
N LEU A 7 -3.48 -3.20 18.18
CA LEU A 7 -3.80 -1.98 18.91
C LEU A 7 -2.63 -1.49 19.80
N HIS A 8 -1.77 -2.40 20.25
CA HIS A 8 -0.59 -2.04 21.06
C HIS A 8 0.46 -1.22 20.30
N GLU A 9 0.40 -1.22 18.94
CA GLU A 9 1.34 -0.47 18.10
C GLU A 9 0.87 0.93 17.75
N THR A 10 -0.39 1.26 18.06
CA THR A 10 -1.03 2.50 17.61
C THR A 10 -0.30 3.75 18.09
N ALA A 11 0.20 3.77 19.32
CA ALA A 11 0.94 4.90 19.85
C ALA A 11 2.24 5.15 19.09
N ALA A 12 3.03 4.09 18.84
CA ALA A 12 4.28 4.19 18.08
C ALA A 12 4.04 4.59 16.63
N LEU A 13 3.02 4.02 15.98
CA LEU A 13 2.65 4.36 14.59
C LEU A 13 2.13 5.80 14.50
N TYR A 14 1.36 6.28 15.47
CA TYR A 14 0.87 7.66 15.48
C TYR A 14 2.04 8.67 15.57
N GLU A 15 3.05 8.40 16.40
CA GLU A 15 4.25 9.25 16.48
C GLU A 15 4.95 9.40 15.12
N LEU A 16 5.01 8.33 14.33
CA LEU A 16 5.57 8.36 12.98
C LEU A 16 4.65 9.04 11.96
N LEU A 17 3.33 8.81 12.08
CA LEU A 17 2.32 9.33 11.16
C LEU A 17 2.21 10.85 11.22
N LYS A 18 2.27 11.47 12.41
CA LYS A 18 2.12 12.92 12.58
C LYS A 18 3.26 13.75 11.99
N HIS A 19 4.37 13.10 11.56
CA HIS A 19 5.51 13.81 10.95
C HIS A 19 5.08 14.58 9.69
N PRO A 20 5.49 15.86 9.50
CA PRO A 20 5.07 16.71 8.37
C PRO A 20 5.38 16.14 6.97
N ALA A 21 6.38 15.27 6.86
CA ALA A 21 6.71 14.60 5.59
C ALA A 21 5.86 13.34 5.32
N VAL A 22 5.01 12.91 6.26
CA VAL A 22 4.16 11.71 6.18
C VAL A 22 2.69 12.11 6.17
N PHE A 23 2.25 12.88 7.17
CA PHE A 23 0.88 13.23 7.45
C PHE A 23 0.07 13.77 6.24
N PRO A 24 0.59 14.65 5.37
CA PRO A 24 -0.17 15.15 4.23
C PRO A 24 -0.60 14.07 3.23
N PHE A 25 0.15 12.97 3.14
CA PHE A 25 0.00 11.95 2.11
C PHE A 25 -0.71 10.68 2.58
N VAL A 26 -1.01 10.54 3.88
CA VAL A 26 -1.77 9.39 4.38
C VAL A 26 -3.26 9.53 4.06
N ARG A 27 -3.93 8.39 3.87
CA ARG A 27 -5.38 8.35 3.62
C ARG A 27 -6.16 8.76 4.88
N HIS A 28 -5.87 8.11 6.00
CA HIS A 28 -6.55 8.32 7.27
C HIS A 28 -5.71 9.24 8.14
N LYS A 29 -6.19 10.48 8.26
CA LYS A 29 -5.53 11.52 9.04
C LYS A 29 -6.10 11.54 10.44
N ALA A 30 -5.35 11.02 11.40
CA ALA A 30 -5.66 11.16 12.82
C ALA A 30 -4.97 12.40 13.39
N THR A 31 -5.69 13.16 14.19
CA THR A 31 -5.19 14.38 14.84
C THR A 31 -4.74 14.11 16.29
N SER A 32 -5.10 12.94 16.84
CA SER A 32 -4.65 12.47 18.15
C SER A 32 -4.35 10.96 18.16
N ALA A 33 -3.64 10.51 19.18
CA ALA A 33 -3.36 9.08 19.38
C ALA A 33 -4.65 8.28 19.61
N GLU A 34 -5.62 8.85 20.33
CA GLU A 34 -6.93 8.24 20.60
C GLU A 34 -7.72 8.07 19.30
N GLU A 35 -7.71 9.08 18.44
CA GLU A 35 -8.35 9.00 17.12
C GLU A 35 -7.69 7.92 16.25
N TYR A 36 -6.36 7.83 16.26
CA TYR A 36 -5.64 6.80 15.53
C TYR A 36 -5.92 5.38 16.05
N LEU A 37 -6.05 5.23 17.38
CA LEU A 37 -6.47 3.99 18.01
C LEU A 37 -7.89 3.59 17.56
N PHE A 38 -8.83 4.54 17.55
CA PHE A 38 -10.20 4.29 17.11
C PHE A 38 -10.24 3.88 15.63
N MET A 39 -9.54 4.60 14.75
CA MET A 39 -9.42 4.26 13.34
C MET A 39 -8.80 2.86 13.13
N THR A 40 -7.80 2.49 13.94
CA THR A 40 -7.20 1.16 13.86
C THR A 40 -8.19 0.07 14.26
N LYS A 41 -9.03 0.29 15.27
CA LYS A 41 -10.11 -0.65 15.62
C LYS A 41 -11.09 -0.82 14.47
N GLN A 42 -11.51 0.27 13.85
CA GLN A 42 -12.41 0.22 12.68
C GLN A 42 -11.79 -0.59 11.52
N LEU A 43 -10.51 -0.37 11.20
CA LEU A 43 -9.82 -1.13 10.15
C LEU A 43 -9.74 -2.63 10.45
N ILE A 44 -9.55 -3.01 11.72
CA ILE A 44 -9.57 -4.43 12.12
C ILE A 44 -10.98 -5.02 11.95
N GLU A 45 -12.02 -4.28 12.30
CA GLU A 45 -13.41 -4.69 12.10
C GLU A 45 -13.79 -4.77 10.62
N GLU A 46 -13.35 -3.82 9.79
CA GLU A 46 -13.53 -3.82 8.34
C GLU A 46 -12.87 -5.06 7.70
N GLU A 47 -11.69 -5.45 8.17
CA GLU A 47 -11.00 -6.66 7.67
C GLU A 47 -11.82 -7.92 7.97
N LEU A 48 -12.39 -8.05 9.17
CA LEU A 48 -13.29 -9.16 9.52
C LEU A 48 -14.54 -9.25 8.65
N ASN A 49 -14.97 -8.10 8.10
CA ASN A 49 -16.13 -8.00 7.20
C ASN A 49 -15.74 -8.01 5.71
N GLY A 50 -14.46 -8.20 5.37
CA GLY A 50 -13.96 -8.23 3.99
C GLY A 50 -13.98 -6.87 3.26
N LEU A 51 -14.11 -5.76 3.99
CA LEU A 51 -14.21 -4.41 3.42
C LEU A 51 -12.83 -3.78 3.18
N SER A 52 -11.82 -4.20 3.94
CA SER A 52 -10.42 -3.79 3.79
C SER A 52 -9.50 -4.91 4.26
N ILE A 53 -8.21 -4.85 3.88
CA ILE A 53 -7.15 -5.68 4.45
C ILE A 53 -6.02 -4.75 4.82
N SER A 54 -5.50 -4.86 6.05
CA SER A 54 -4.48 -3.95 6.55
C SER A 54 -3.38 -4.69 7.30
N ARG A 55 -2.12 -4.27 7.06
CA ARG A 55 -0.95 -4.83 7.73
C ARG A 55 -0.10 -3.72 8.34
N THR A 56 0.53 -4.04 9.47
CA THR A 56 1.63 -3.25 10.01
C THR A 56 2.93 -3.66 9.32
N ILE A 57 3.70 -2.70 8.86
CA ILE A 57 5.06 -2.90 8.35
C ILE A 57 6.00 -2.81 9.54
N ILE A 58 6.83 -3.85 9.71
CA ILE A 58 7.83 -3.90 10.79
C ILE A 58 9.25 -3.97 10.21
N ASP A 59 10.20 -3.40 10.94
CA ASP A 59 11.63 -3.52 10.64
C ASP A 59 12.19 -4.90 11.03
N GLU A 60 13.50 -5.07 10.94
CA GLU A 60 14.22 -6.29 11.28
C GLU A 60 14.22 -6.62 12.79
N TRP A 61 13.92 -5.64 13.62
CA TRP A 61 13.81 -5.81 15.09
C TRP A 61 12.37 -5.97 15.56
N GLY A 62 11.40 -5.98 14.63
CA GLY A 62 9.98 -6.11 14.95
C GLY A 62 9.30 -4.80 15.33
N SER A 63 9.95 -3.65 15.19
CA SER A 63 9.36 -2.35 15.49
C SER A 63 8.40 -1.91 14.39
N PRO A 64 7.21 -1.35 14.72
CA PRO A 64 6.27 -0.86 13.72
C PRO A 64 6.79 0.43 13.08
N ILE A 65 6.91 0.42 11.74
CA ILE A 65 7.51 1.52 10.98
C ILE A 65 6.57 2.15 9.96
N GLY A 66 5.39 1.57 9.74
CA GLY A 66 4.41 2.05 8.80
C GLY A 66 3.24 1.09 8.64
N THR A 67 2.38 1.36 7.66
CA THR A 67 1.25 0.47 7.32
C THR A 67 1.06 0.35 5.82
N ILE A 68 0.46 -0.77 5.41
CA ILE A 68 0.01 -1.03 4.06
C ILE A 68 -1.40 -1.61 4.12
N SER A 69 -2.29 -1.17 3.23
CA SER A 69 -3.69 -1.59 3.23
C SER A 69 -4.26 -1.62 1.82
N ILE A 70 -5.23 -2.49 1.58
CA ILE A 70 -6.14 -2.44 0.44
C ILE A 70 -7.52 -2.03 0.94
N PHE A 71 -8.19 -1.16 0.22
CA PHE A 71 -9.49 -0.58 0.57
C PHE A 71 -10.32 -0.31 -0.67
N ASP A 72 -11.60 0.06 -0.48
CA ASP A 72 -12.57 0.21 -1.55
C ASP A 72 -12.61 -1.06 -2.42
N ILE A 73 -12.72 -2.23 -1.75
CA ILE A 73 -12.67 -3.55 -2.38
C ILE A 73 -13.97 -3.80 -3.12
N GLN A 74 -13.87 -4.10 -4.42
CA GLN A 74 -14.98 -4.47 -5.27
C GLN A 74 -14.52 -5.47 -6.34
N ASP A 75 -15.26 -6.57 -6.49
CA ASP A 75 -15.04 -7.56 -7.55
C ASP A 75 -13.57 -8.02 -7.70
N GLY A 76 -12.88 -8.30 -6.58
CA GLY A 76 -11.48 -8.74 -6.59
C GLY A 76 -10.47 -7.67 -7.02
N ALA A 77 -10.85 -6.40 -6.88
CA ALA A 77 -9.97 -5.26 -7.07
C ALA A 77 -10.09 -4.27 -5.89
N GLY A 78 -9.10 -3.41 -5.69
CA GLY A 78 -9.11 -2.40 -4.64
C GLY A 78 -7.97 -1.42 -4.77
N PHE A 79 -7.96 -0.38 -3.91
CA PHE A 79 -6.92 0.64 -3.88
C PHE A 79 -5.88 0.35 -2.81
N LEU A 80 -4.61 0.32 -3.20
CA LEU A 80 -3.48 0.19 -2.29
C LEU A 80 -3.10 1.55 -1.69
N GLY A 81 -2.99 1.58 -0.37
CA GLY A 81 -2.41 2.67 0.39
C GLY A 81 -1.23 2.18 1.24
N THR A 82 -0.15 2.95 1.27
CA THR A 82 1.01 2.63 2.11
C THR A 82 1.70 3.90 2.56
N TRP A 83 2.22 3.87 3.77
CA TRP A 83 3.13 4.90 4.27
C TRP A 83 4.19 4.28 5.17
N ILE A 84 5.37 4.91 5.19
CA ILE A 84 6.51 4.57 6.02
C ILE A 84 6.91 5.80 6.82
N GLY A 85 7.17 5.64 8.09
CA GLY A 85 7.70 6.67 8.98
C GLY A 85 8.98 7.31 8.42
N LYS A 86 9.13 8.63 8.58
CA LYS A 86 10.22 9.40 7.98
C LYS A 86 11.62 8.81 8.22
N PRO A 87 11.98 8.34 9.44
CA PRO A 87 13.29 7.75 9.71
C PRO A 87 13.60 6.50 8.89
N TYR A 88 12.58 5.79 8.42
CA TYR A 88 12.68 4.49 7.73
C TYR A 88 12.54 4.61 6.20
N GLN A 89 12.38 5.82 5.68
CA GLN A 89 12.25 6.05 4.23
C GLN A 89 13.62 5.98 3.54
N GLY A 90 13.64 5.38 2.34
CA GLY A 90 14.86 5.25 1.54
C GLY A 90 15.61 3.93 1.73
N PHE A 91 15.21 3.08 2.69
CA PHE A 91 15.86 1.79 2.97
C PHE A 91 15.19 0.58 2.30
N GLY A 92 14.27 0.81 1.36
CA GLY A 92 13.61 -0.26 0.60
C GLY A 92 12.42 -0.91 1.29
N TYR A 93 12.08 -0.55 2.52
CA TYR A 93 10.94 -1.14 3.27
C TYR A 93 9.61 -1.07 2.51
N ASN A 94 9.32 0.04 1.83
CA ASN A 94 8.09 0.19 1.06
C ASN A 94 8.00 -0.80 -0.11
N GLN A 95 9.11 -1.01 -0.81
CA GLN A 95 9.15 -1.96 -1.93
C GLN A 95 8.98 -3.39 -1.45
N LYS A 96 9.69 -3.78 -0.39
CA LYS A 96 9.55 -5.12 0.23
C LYS A 96 8.14 -5.36 0.76
N ALA A 97 7.56 -4.38 1.46
CA ALA A 97 6.20 -4.45 1.97
C ALA A 97 5.17 -4.60 0.85
N LYS A 98 5.30 -3.84 -0.24
CA LYS A 98 4.43 -3.97 -1.40
C LYS A 98 4.53 -5.34 -2.05
N LEU A 99 5.74 -5.85 -2.26
CA LEU A 99 5.94 -7.17 -2.86
C LEU A 99 5.27 -8.26 -2.03
N GLN A 100 5.49 -8.26 -0.71
CA GLN A 100 4.88 -9.23 0.20
C GLN A 100 3.36 -9.10 0.23
N PHE A 101 2.82 -7.88 0.30
CA PHE A 101 1.39 -7.64 0.37
C PHE A 101 0.66 -7.97 -0.93
N LEU A 102 1.27 -7.69 -2.08
CA LEU A 102 0.72 -8.07 -3.38
C LEU A 102 0.67 -9.59 -3.57
N ASN A 103 1.70 -10.32 -3.09
CA ASN A 103 1.64 -11.77 -3.06
C ASN A 103 0.46 -12.27 -2.22
N GLU A 104 0.29 -11.74 -1.00
CA GLU A 104 -0.84 -12.07 -0.13
C GLU A 104 -2.18 -11.78 -0.84
N LEU A 105 -2.37 -10.59 -1.41
CA LEU A 105 -3.60 -10.21 -2.09
C LEU A 105 -3.92 -11.10 -3.31
N PHE A 106 -2.92 -11.37 -4.14
CA PHE A 106 -3.14 -12.10 -5.40
C PHE A 106 -3.28 -13.61 -5.21
N PHE A 107 -2.60 -14.21 -4.24
CA PHE A 107 -2.53 -15.67 -4.12
C PHE A 107 -3.30 -16.22 -2.91
N GLU A 108 -3.57 -15.41 -1.88
CA GLU A 108 -4.33 -15.83 -0.70
C GLU A 108 -5.76 -15.28 -0.70
N TYR A 109 -5.94 -14.02 -1.18
CA TYR A 109 -7.25 -13.34 -1.23
C TYR A 109 -7.86 -13.26 -2.63
N ASP A 110 -7.22 -13.87 -3.63
CA ASP A 110 -7.70 -13.97 -5.02
C ASP A 110 -8.04 -12.64 -5.70
N PHE A 111 -7.31 -11.57 -5.38
CA PHE A 111 -7.40 -10.34 -6.15
C PHE A 111 -6.86 -10.55 -7.56
N HIS A 112 -7.47 -9.86 -8.55
CA HIS A 112 -6.97 -9.86 -9.93
C HIS A 112 -6.33 -8.54 -10.34
N THR A 113 -6.64 -7.43 -9.64
CA THR A 113 -6.10 -6.10 -9.93
C THR A 113 -5.97 -5.28 -8.65
N VAL A 114 -4.83 -4.61 -8.49
CA VAL A 114 -4.61 -3.63 -7.41
C VAL A 114 -4.41 -2.27 -8.04
N PHE A 115 -5.21 -1.28 -7.64
CA PHE A 115 -5.12 0.09 -8.10
C PHE A 115 -4.24 0.94 -7.19
N LEU A 116 -3.53 1.91 -7.79
CA LEU A 116 -2.79 2.96 -7.10
C LEU A 116 -3.36 4.31 -7.52
N ARG A 117 -3.85 5.10 -6.57
CA ARG A 117 -4.15 6.51 -6.79
C ARG A 117 -3.07 7.36 -6.13
N ILE A 118 -2.37 8.14 -6.94
CA ILE A 118 -1.25 8.96 -6.49
C ILE A 118 -1.59 10.41 -6.77
N ARG A 119 -1.58 11.27 -5.75
CA ARG A 119 -1.82 12.70 -5.92
C ARG A 119 -0.87 13.26 -6.96
N GLN A 120 -1.36 14.12 -7.86
CA GLN A 120 -0.56 14.68 -8.96
C GLN A 120 0.66 15.45 -8.44
N GLU A 121 0.54 16.08 -7.28
CA GLU A 121 1.63 16.80 -6.60
C GLU A 121 2.69 15.88 -5.94
N ASN A 122 2.37 14.57 -5.77
CA ASN A 122 3.28 13.61 -5.14
C ASN A 122 4.22 12.97 -6.18
N ALA A 123 5.12 13.77 -6.75
CA ALA A 123 6.09 13.34 -7.77
C ALA A 123 6.98 12.18 -7.29
N ARG A 124 7.31 12.15 -5.98
CA ARG A 124 8.11 11.08 -5.38
C ARG A 124 7.39 9.72 -5.43
N SER A 125 6.11 9.68 -5.04
CA SER A 125 5.32 8.45 -5.07
C SER A 125 5.09 7.97 -6.51
N LYS A 126 4.84 8.90 -7.44
CA LYS A 126 4.73 8.60 -8.87
C LYS A 126 6.01 7.97 -9.41
N ALA A 127 7.16 8.59 -9.14
CA ALA A 127 8.45 8.07 -9.60
C ALA A 127 8.77 6.69 -8.99
N ALA A 128 8.40 6.46 -7.72
CA ALA A 128 8.57 5.17 -7.08
C ALA A 128 7.65 4.08 -7.69
N ALA A 129 6.41 4.42 -8.04
CA ALA A 129 5.49 3.49 -8.69
C ALA A 129 5.97 3.08 -10.09
N LEU A 130 6.42 4.05 -10.90
CA LEU A 130 6.91 3.82 -12.28
C LEU A 130 8.21 3.00 -12.36
N LYS A 131 8.93 2.82 -11.25
CA LYS A 131 10.10 1.93 -11.19
C LYS A 131 9.73 0.46 -11.05
N LEU A 132 8.48 0.16 -10.71
CA LEU A 132 8.03 -1.22 -10.52
C LEU A 132 7.58 -1.79 -11.87
N PRO A 133 8.15 -2.94 -12.31
CA PRO A 133 7.91 -3.47 -13.65
C PRO A 133 6.48 -3.96 -13.89
N TYR A 134 5.73 -4.14 -12.82
CA TYR A 134 4.34 -4.60 -12.83
C TYR A 134 3.31 -3.47 -12.69
N VAL A 135 3.74 -2.21 -12.65
CA VAL A 135 2.83 -1.05 -12.59
C VAL A 135 2.61 -0.48 -13.97
N VAL A 136 1.34 -0.31 -14.36
CA VAL A 136 0.94 0.27 -15.63
C VAL A 136 -0.02 1.45 -15.43
N ASP A 137 0.01 2.41 -16.36
CA ASP A 137 -0.95 3.51 -16.39
C ASP A 137 -2.36 2.97 -16.65
N ALA A 138 -3.32 3.45 -15.89
CA ALA A 138 -4.71 3.00 -15.97
C ALA A 138 -5.70 4.09 -16.38
N GLN A 139 -5.26 5.32 -16.65
CA GLN A 139 -6.14 6.44 -17.01
C GLN A 139 -7.02 6.12 -18.22
N PHE A 140 -6.40 5.57 -19.28
CA PHE A 140 -7.11 5.29 -20.52
C PHE A 140 -7.79 3.92 -20.54
N THR A 141 -7.32 2.97 -19.75
CA THR A 141 -7.89 1.62 -19.67
C THR A 141 -9.01 1.49 -18.63
N ASN A 142 -9.11 2.43 -17.70
CA ASN A 142 -10.14 2.51 -16.66
C ASN A 142 -10.68 3.96 -16.55
N PRO A 143 -11.25 4.53 -17.64
CA PRO A 143 -11.61 5.95 -17.70
C PRO A 143 -12.69 6.32 -16.67
N THR A 144 -13.70 5.50 -16.47
CA THR A 144 -14.76 5.73 -15.48
C THR A 144 -14.18 5.86 -14.07
N LEU A 145 -13.32 4.92 -13.67
CA LEU A 145 -12.66 4.96 -12.36
C LEU A 145 -11.74 6.19 -12.22
N TYR A 146 -11.04 6.56 -13.32
CA TYR A 146 -10.20 7.74 -13.35
C TYR A 146 -11.02 9.03 -13.16
N GLU A 147 -12.18 9.14 -13.80
CA GLU A 147 -13.11 10.26 -13.62
C GLU A 147 -13.65 10.31 -12.19
N GLU A 148 -14.09 9.19 -11.63
CA GLU A 148 -14.62 9.09 -10.27
C GLU A 148 -13.62 9.58 -9.22
N ILE A 149 -12.37 9.12 -9.24
CA ILE A 149 -11.35 9.54 -8.28
C ILE A 149 -10.93 11.01 -8.43
N ASN A 150 -11.27 11.64 -9.57
CA ASN A 150 -10.91 13.01 -9.90
C ASN A 150 -12.08 14.00 -9.86
N GLN A 151 -13.22 13.64 -9.26
CA GLN A 151 -14.38 14.54 -9.10
C GLN A 151 -14.12 15.68 -8.10
N SER A 152 -13.23 15.48 -7.12
CA SER A 152 -12.87 16.48 -6.11
C SER A 152 -11.77 17.44 -6.60
N GLU A 153 -11.47 18.48 -5.79
CA GLU A 153 -10.35 19.40 -6.07
C GLU A 153 -9.00 18.70 -6.12
N THR A 154 -8.78 17.71 -5.25
CA THR A 154 -7.54 16.90 -5.27
C THR A 154 -7.53 15.97 -6.46
N LYS A 155 -6.53 16.12 -7.33
CA LYS A 155 -6.36 15.32 -8.54
C LYS A 155 -5.33 14.21 -8.36
N PHE A 156 -5.60 13.07 -9.02
CA PHE A 156 -4.80 11.86 -8.90
C PHE A 156 -4.38 11.33 -10.28
N HIS A 157 -3.20 10.72 -10.33
CA HIS A 157 -2.86 9.74 -11.35
C HIS A 157 -3.47 8.39 -10.95
N LEU A 158 -3.91 7.62 -11.92
CA LEU A 158 -4.39 6.26 -11.73
C LEU A 158 -3.42 5.27 -12.37
N PHE A 159 -2.91 4.35 -11.56
CA PHE A 159 -2.12 3.20 -12.02
C PHE A 159 -2.80 1.91 -11.58
N LYS A 160 -2.44 0.79 -12.21
CA LYS A 160 -2.87 -0.53 -11.78
C LYS A 160 -1.73 -1.55 -11.82
N ILE A 161 -1.90 -2.60 -11.05
CA ILE A 161 -1.05 -3.77 -10.97
C ILE A 161 -1.95 -4.97 -11.30
N PRO A 162 -1.94 -5.47 -12.54
CA PRO A 162 -2.63 -6.71 -12.89
C PRO A 162 -1.90 -7.92 -12.29
N LYS A 163 -2.64 -8.90 -11.78
CA LYS A 163 -2.10 -10.17 -11.23
C LYS A 163 -1.13 -10.86 -12.18
N ASP A 164 -1.55 -11.00 -13.45
CA ASP A 164 -0.75 -11.70 -14.46
C ASP A 164 0.59 -11.01 -14.72
N LEU A 165 0.58 -9.67 -14.83
CA LEU A 165 1.81 -8.91 -15.04
C LEU A 165 2.72 -8.96 -13.80
N PHE A 166 2.15 -8.89 -12.61
CA PHE A 166 2.89 -9.06 -11.37
C PHE A 166 3.57 -10.44 -11.33
N TYR A 167 2.84 -11.50 -11.60
CA TYR A 167 3.38 -12.87 -11.64
C TYR A 167 4.50 -13.02 -12.67
N LEU A 168 4.28 -12.58 -13.91
CA LEU A 168 5.27 -12.70 -14.99
C LEU A 168 6.58 -11.95 -14.67
N THR A 169 6.49 -10.79 -14.02
CA THR A 169 7.67 -9.97 -13.75
C THR A 169 8.41 -10.37 -12.47
N THR A 170 7.76 -11.04 -11.53
CA THR A 170 8.38 -11.49 -10.27
C THR A 170 8.91 -12.92 -10.36
N ALA A 171 8.27 -13.82 -11.13
CA ALA A 171 8.73 -15.20 -11.30
C ALA A 171 10.12 -15.32 -12.00
N HIS A 172 10.51 -14.33 -12.80
CA HIS A 172 11.82 -14.30 -13.45
C HIS A 172 12.96 -13.87 -12.50
N VAL A 173 12.66 -13.24 -11.38
CA VAL A 173 13.67 -12.79 -10.42
C VAL A 173 14.18 -13.98 -9.60
N ASP A 174 13.28 -14.89 -9.18
CA ASP A 174 13.65 -16.08 -8.42
C ASP A 174 14.55 -17.03 -9.21
N ASN A 175 14.31 -17.22 -10.51
CA ASN A 175 15.12 -18.07 -11.36
C ASN A 175 16.54 -17.53 -11.61
N SER A 176 16.74 -16.21 -11.60
CA SER A 176 18.07 -15.61 -11.82
C SER A 176 18.96 -15.65 -10.58
N GLU A 177 18.39 -15.72 -9.39
CA GLU A 177 19.17 -15.89 -8.14
C GLU A 177 19.59 -17.35 -7.92
N GLU A 178 18.80 -18.34 -8.36
CA GLU A 178 19.16 -19.75 -8.31
C GLU A 178 20.27 -20.12 -9.33
N GLU A 179 20.28 -19.52 -10.53
CA GLU A 179 21.34 -19.73 -11.52
C GLU A 179 22.70 -19.11 -11.14
N GLN A 180 22.72 -18.07 -10.29
CA GLN A 180 23.96 -17.46 -9.80
C GLN A 180 24.52 -18.15 -8.54
N ALA A 181 23.76 -19.05 -7.93
CA ALA A 181 24.15 -19.78 -6.73
C ALA A 181 24.72 -21.20 -7.03
N MET A 182 24.78 -21.64 -8.30
CA MET A 182 25.45 -22.85 -8.78
C MET A 182 26.77 -22.53 -9.48
#